data_b2ea4427f4a5848a71c3500a2153cca6
#
_entry.id   b2ea4427f4a5848a71c3500a2153cca6
#
_cell.length_a   1.000
_cell.length_b   1.000
_cell.length_c   1.000
_cell.angle_alpha   90.00
_cell.angle_beta   90.00
_cell.angle_gamma   90.00
#
_symmetry.space_group_name_H-M   'P 1'
#
loop_
_entity.id
_entity.type
_entity.pdbx_description
1 polymer ?
#
loop_
_entity_poly.entity_id
_entity_poly.type
_entity_poly.pdbx_seq_one_letter_code
_entity_poly.pdbx_strand_id
1 'polypeptide(L)'
;MNAESIKARLRNLAKETGKTMQDILVLYGLERTIYRLSISQYAERFTLKGGIFLYALFNGDYARATTDIDLLAQYIPNDTNEMKKIFNRIFAVECDDALKFNLDTLEVINITEFKEYHGVKVSIMAYLDKTKIPVSVDIGFGDVIYPERVDMVFPTLLGMEAPKIFAYSVVTAIAEKFEAFVSLGLVNSRYKDFYDIYIIALKYDINGNSLQHAVKQTFNRRATDFEDIVAFDEEFIIDPLRQSRWNAFIKKKKAMMKIGLKDTMLVIMELLIPIVNAIRNNEEFHGEWMKDELKWHCGQDGQTTFTD
;
A
#
# COMPACT_ATOMS: atom_id res chain seq x y z
N MET A 1 7.50 -27.83 -11.05
CA MET A 1 6.25 -27.66 -11.90
C MET A 1 6.66 -27.20 -13.29
N ASN A 2 5.94 -27.58 -14.39
CA ASN A 2 6.32 -27.06 -15.71
C ASN A 2 5.57 -25.78 -16.07
N ALA A 3 6.18 -24.97 -16.95
CA ALA A 3 5.66 -23.64 -17.31
C ALA A 3 4.32 -23.67 -18.05
N GLU A 4 4.05 -24.71 -18.84
CA GLU A 4 2.78 -24.85 -19.57
C GLU A 4 1.61 -25.08 -18.60
N SER A 5 1.79 -25.95 -17.60
CA SER A 5 0.79 -26.18 -16.55
C SER A 5 0.49 -24.91 -15.76
N ILE A 6 1.52 -24.15 -15.38
CA ILE A 6 1.36 -22.87 -14.68
C ILE A 6 0.60 -21.87 -15.56
N LYS A 7 0.99 -21.71 -16.85
CA LYS A 7 0.28 -20.81 -17.78
C LYS A 7 -1.19 -21.19 -17.95
N ALA A 8 -1.49 -22.48 -18.02
CA ALA A 8 -2.88 -22.96 -18.13
C ALA A 8 -3.70 -22.60 -16.88
N ARG A 9 -3.15 -22.81 -15.68
CA ARG A 9 -3.80 -22.48 -14.41
C ARG A 9 -4.00 -20.96 -14.28
N LEU A 10 -2.99 -20.13 -14.61
CA LEU A 10 -3.10 -18.67 -14.60
C LEU A 10 -4.15 -18.17 -15.61
N ARG A 11 -4.28 -18.82 -16.78
CA ARG A 11 -5.31 -18.47 -17.77
C ARG A 11 -6.73 -18.78 -17.25
N ASN A 12 -6.90 -19.88 -16.54
CA ASN A 12 -8.18 -20.22 -15.91
C ASN A 12 -8.53 -19.19 -14.83
N LEU A 13 -7.57 -18.87 -13.96
CA LEU A 13 -7.74 -17.83 -12.94
C LEU A 13 -8.10 -16.45 -13.54
N ALA A 14 -7.50 -16.09 -14.68
CA ALA A 14 -7.82 -14.85 -15.38
C ALA A 14 -9.30 -14.83 -15.82
N LYS A 15 -9.81 -15.96 -16.34
CA LYS A 15 -11.22 -16.10 -16.73
C LYS A 15 -12.16 -16.06 -15.53
N GLU A 16 -11.84 -16.77 -14.46
CA GLU A 16 -12.64 -16.84 -13.23
C GLU A 16 -12.75 -15.47 -12.54
N THR A 17 -11.64 -14.74 -12.48
CA THR A 17 -11.59 -13.42 -11.80
C THR A 17 -11.98 -12.23 -12.69
N GLY A 18 -12.15 -12.44 -14.00
CA GLY A 18 -12.39 -11.36 -14.97
C GLY A 18 -11.19 -10.40 -15.14
N LYS A 19 -10.01 -10.75 -14.62
CA LYS A 19 -8.76 -10.00 -14.81
C LYS A 19 -8.15 -10.35 -16.17
N THR A 20 -7.31 -9.45 -16.70
CA THR A 20 -6.58 -9.78 -17.93
C THR A 20 -5.48 -10.81 -17.64
N MET A 21 -5.10 -11.59 -18.64
CA MET A 21 -3.96 -12.51 -18.49
C MET A 21 -2.67 -11.77 -18.11
N GLN A 22 -2.49 -10.54 -18.63
CA GLN A 22 -1.33 -9.71 -18.29
C GLN A 22 -1.33 -9.32 -16.81
N ASP A 23 -2.48 -8.92 -16.24
CA ASP A 23 -2.57 -8.57 -14.82
C ASP A 23 -2.24 -9.77 -13.93
N ILE A 24 -2.72 -10.96 -14.29
CA ILE A 24 -2.43 -12.20 -13.57
C ILE A 24 -0.96 -12.61 -13.68
N LEU A 25 -0.34 -12.44 -14.85
CA LEU A 25 1.09 -12.71 -15.03
C LEU A 25 1.97 -11.77 -14.21
N VAL A 26 1.66 -10.47 -14.20
CA VAL A 26 2.36 -9.49 -13.36
C VAL A 26 2.22 -9.88 -11.90
N LEU A 27 0.99 -10.12 -11.44
CA LEU A 27 0.74 -10.50 -10.04
C LEU A 27 1.46 -11.79 -9.64
N TYR A 28 1.54 -12.78 -10.54
CA TYR A 28 2.34 -13.98 -10.33
C TYR A 28 3.83 -13.69 -10.19
N GLY A 29 4.36 -12.80 -11.03
CA GLY A 29 5.74 -12.33 -10.92
C GLY A 29 6.03 -11.65 -9.59
N LEU A 30 5.11 -10.77 -9.11
CA LEU A 30 5.22 -10.10 -7.82
C LEU A 30 5.15 -11.11 -6.66
N GLU A 31 4.17 -12.01 -6.65
CA GLU A 31 4.02 -13.06 -5.64
C GLU A 31 5.31 -13.90 -5.51
N ARG A 32 5.84 -14.38 -6.64
CA ARG A 32 7.04 -15.24 -6.63
C ARG A 32 8.32 -14.48 -6.32
N THR A 33 8.35 -13.17 -6.52
CA THR A 33 9.41 -12.27 -6.03
C THR A 33 9.34 -12.12 -4.51
N ILE A 34 8.16 -11.86 -3.96
CA ILE A 34 7.95 -11.77 -2.51
C ILE A 34 8.29 -13.10 -1.83
N TYR A 35 7.98 -14.24 -2.47
CA TYR A 35 8.38 -15.57 -1.97
C TYR A 35 9.90 -15.71 -1.87
N ARG A 36 10.65 -15.36 -2.94
CA ARG A 36 12.12 -15.42 -2.91
C ARG A 36 12.71 -14.50 -1.85
N LEU A 37 12.13 -13.32 -1.68
CA LEU A 37 12.51 -12.41 -0.60
C LEU A 37 12.25 -13.06 0.77
N SER A 38 11.10 -13.66 1.00
CA SER A 38 10.69 -14.23 2.30
C SER A 38 11.55 -15.42 2.74
N ILE A 39 12.13 -16.18 1.80
CA ILE A 39 13.03 -17.30 2.11
C ILE A 39 14.52 -16.92 2.03
N SER A 40 14.83 -15.67 1.73
CA SER A 40 16.20 -15.18 1.66
C SER A 40 16.71 -14.75 3.04
N GLN A 41 18.04 -14.64 3.18
CA GLN A 41 18.68 -14.06 4.37
C GLN A 41 18.31 -12.58 4.61
N TYR A 42 17.62 -11.94 3.69
CA TYR A 42 17.22 -10.54 3.76
C TYR A 42 15.74 -10.34 4.18
N ALA A 43 15.00 -11.41 4.43
CA ALA A 43 13.58 -11.35 4.76
C ALA A 43 13.27 -10.33 5.88
N GLU A 44 14.05 -10.33 6.94
CA GLU A 44 13.86 -9.44 8.08
C GLU A 44 14.26 -7.97 7.84
N ARG A 45 14.92 -7.69 6.71
CA ARG A 45 15.36 -6.36 6.34
C ARG A 45 14.34 -5.55 5.56
N PHE A 46 13.26 -6.20 5.14
CA PHE A 46 12.23 -5.56 4.33
C PHE A 46 10.84 -5.74 4.93
N THR A 47 10.06 -4.69 4.84
CA THR A 47 8.67 -4.65 5.29
C THR A 47 7.77 -4.26 4.13
N LEU A 48 6.75 -5.08 3.85
CA LEU A 48 5.81 -4.88 2.76
C LEU A 48 4.89 -3.68 3.06
N LYS A 49 4.72 -2.81 2.07
CA LYS A 49 3.86 -1.63 2.17
C LYS A 49 3.09 -1.39 0.86
N GLY A 50 2.42 -0.25 0.75
CA GLY A 50 1.81 0.21 -0.50
C GLY A 50 0.64 -0.63 -1.00
N GLY A 51 0.48 -0.65 -2.32
CA GLY A 51 -0.66 -1.33 -2.97
C GLY A 51 -0.63 -2.85 -2.85
N ILE A 52 0.55 -3.44 -2.88
CA ILE A 52 0.72 -4.89 -2.76
C ILE A 52 0.48 -5.39 -1.32
N PHE A 53 0.78 -4.56 -0.31
CA PHE A 53 0.38 -4.80 1.07
C PHE A 53 -1.15 -4.86 1.18
N LEU A 54 -1.86 -3.89 0.59
CA LEU A 54 -3.33 -3.90 0.62
C LEU A 54 -3.91 -5.11 -0.11
N TYR A 55 -3.31 -5.53 -1.22
CA TYR A 55 -3.69 -6.77 -1.89
C TYR A 55 -3.60 -7.97 -0.93
N ALA A 56 -2.52 -8.07 -0.18
CA ALA A 56 -2.34 -9.14 0.81
C ALA A 56 -3.30 -8.98 2.01
N LEU A 57 -3.47 -7.75 2.53
CA LEU A 57 -4.37 -7.43 3.63
C LEU A 57 -5.82 -7.84 3.34
N PHE A 58 -6.26 -7.69 2.10
CA PHE A 58 -7.60 -8.12 1.64
C PHE A 58 -7.60 -9.54 1.05
N ASN A 59 -6.60 -10.36 1.38
CA ASN A 59 -6.49 -11.76 0.97
C ASN A 59 -6.64 -11.98 -0.55
N GLY A 60 -6.04 -11.10 -1.35
CA GLY A 60 -6.10 -11.17 -2.81
C GLY A 60 -7.36 -10.57 -3.45
N ASP A 61 -8.36 -10.23 -2.65
CA ASP A 61 -9.63 -9.64 -3.10
C ASP A 61 -9.57 -8.10 -3.06
N TYR A 62 -8.50 -7.53 -3.61
CA TYR A 62 -8.34 -6.09 -3.73
C TYR A 62 -8.51 -5.63 -5.17
N ALA A 63 -9.50 -4.78 -5.40
CA ALA A 63 -9.94 -4.42 -6.74
C ALA A 63 -8.95 -3.56 -7.53
N ARG A 64 -8.05 -2.88 -6.84
CA ARG A 64 -7.04 -2.05 -7.49
C ARG A 64 -5.85 -2.92 -7.92
N ALA A 65 -5.66 -3.06 -9.26
CA ALA A 65 -4.47 -3.71 -9.78
C ALA A 65 -3.21 -3.02 -9.23
N THR A 66 -2.29 -3.83 -8.70
CA THR A 66 -0.95 -3.40 -8.32
C THR A 66 0.05 -3.97 -9.34
N THR A 67 1.05 -3.18 -9.68
CA THR A 67 2.03 -3.50 -10.73
C THR A 67 3.46 -3.54 -10.22
N ASP A 68 3.64 -3.20 -8.96
CA ASP A 68 4.91 -3.02 -8.27
C ASP A 68 4.84 -3.57 -6.84
N ILE A 69 5.98 -3.90 -6.29
CA ILE A 69 6.17 -4.23 -4.88
C ILE A 69 6.72 -2.98 -4.21
N ASP A 70 6.03 -2.48 -3.19
CA ASP A 70 6.52 -1.40 -2.33
C ASP A 70 7.12 -2.01 -1.06
N LEU A 71 8.37 -1.70 -0.75
CA LEU A 71 9.09 -2.15 0.45
C LEU A 71 9.64 -0.97 1.25
N LEU A 72 9.67 -1.12 2.56
CA LEU A 72 10.51 -0.32 3.44
C LEU A 72 11.75 -1.13 3.80
N ALA A 73 12.94 -0.59 3.51
CA ALA A 73 14.21 -1.16 3.93
C ALA A 73 14.57 -0.70 5.34
N GLN A 74 15.01 -1.63 6.18
CA GLN A 74 15.47 -1.37 7.55
C GLN A 74 16.88 -1.94 7.75
N TYR A 75 17.72 -1.15 8.39
CA TYR A 75 19.11 -1.52 8.67
C TYR A 75 19.96 -1.84 7.41
N ILE A 76 19.61 -1.23 6.29
CA ILE A 76 20.32 -1.27 5.03
C ILE A 76 20.53 0.17 4.56
N PRO A 77 21.72 0.56 4.09
CA PRO A 77 21.97 1.90 3.57
C PRO A 77 21.17 2.13 2.27
N ASN A 78 20.77 3.38 2.04
CA ASN A 78 20.18 3.82 0.77
C ASN A 78 21.30 3.94 -0.27
N ASP A 79 21.70 2.82 -0.84
CA ASP A 79 22.77 2.70 -1.83
C ASP A 79 22.37 1.74 -2.95
N THR A 80 22.42 2.22 -4.20
CA THR A 80 22.00 1.44 -5.37
C THR A 80 22.87 0.21 -5.61
N ASN A 81 24.17 0.27 -5.32
CA ASN A 81 25.06 -0.86 -5.53
C ASN A 81 24.80 -1.96 -4.50
N GLU A 82 24.54 -1.57 -3.25
CA GLU A 82 24.16 -2.53 -2.22
C GLU A 82 22.81 -3.17 -2.51
N MET A 83 21.81 -2.38 -2.93
CA MET A 83 20.51 -2.91 -3.37
C MET A 83 20.68 -3.86 -4.55
N LYS A 84 21.53 -3.52 -5.53
CA LYS A 84 21.80 -4.40 -6.67
C LYS A 84 22.38 -5.75 -6.24
N LYS A 85 23.31 -5.78 -5.29
CA LYS A 85 23.86 -7.03 -4.74
C LYS A 85 22.82 -7.85 -4.01
N ILE A 86 21.98 -7.21 -3.18
CA ILE A 86 20.93 -7.87 -2.42
C ILE A 86 19.90 -8.50 -3.37
N PHE A 87 19.37 -7.72 -4.31
CA PHE A 87 18.33 -8.21 -5.22
C PHE A 87 18.87 -9.21 -6.24
N ASN A 88 20.16 -9.11 -6.63
CA ASN A 88 20.79 -10.15 -7.42
C ASN A 88 20.74 -11.52 -6.71
N ARG A 89 21.05 -11.55 -5.41
CA ARG A 89 20.99 -12.78 -4.61
C ARG A 89 19.54 -13.26 -4.42
N ILE A 90 18.58 -12.36 -4.21
CA ILE A 90 17.16 -12.71 -4.05
C ILE A 90 16.64 -13.34 -5.35
N PHE A 91 16.90 -12.74 -6.51
CA PHE A 91 16.42 -13.23 -7.80
C PHE A 91 17.17 -14.49 -8.29
N ALA A 92 18.36 -14.74 -7.77
CA ALA A 92 19.11 -15.98 -8.05
C ALA A 92 18.58 -17.20 -7.28
N VAL A 93 17.68 -17.03 -6.32
CA VAL A 93 17.07 -18.15 -5.58
C VAL A 93 16.24 -19.00 -6.54
N GLU A 94 16.59 -20.25 -6.69
CA GLU A 94 15.83 -21.21 -7.49
C GLU A 94 14.60 -21.72 -6.73
N CYS A 95 13.44 -21.74 -7.39
CA CYS A 95 12.18 -22.22 -6.84
C CYS A 95 11.46 -23.11 -7.88
N ASP A 96 10.65 -24.06 -7.39
CA ASP A 96 9.83 -24.92 -8.26
C ASP A 96 8.54 -24.21 -8.71
N ASP A 97 8.70 -23.03 -9.32
CA ASP A 97 7.61 -22.19 -9.82
C ASP A 97 7.72 -21.86 -11.31
N ALA A 98 8.68 -22.49 -12.00
CA ALA A 98 9.01 -22.30 -13.42
C ALA A 98 9.30 -20.84 -13.82
N LEU A 99 9.41 -19.90 -12.87
CA LEU A 99 9.75 -18.50 -13.14
C LEU A 99 11.27 -18.31 -13.09
N LYS A 100 11.85 -17.78 -14.15
CA LYS A 100 13.28 -17.49 -14.26
C LYS A 100 13.50 -15.98 -14.36
N PHE A 101 14.34 -15.43 -13.50
CA PHE A 101 14.75 -14.04 -13.55
C PHE A 101 16.01 -13.89 -14.40
N ASN A 102 15.98 -12.97 -15.36
CA ASN A 102 17.18 -12.66 -16.15
C ASN A 102 18.01 -11.60 -15.43
N LEU A 103 19.03 -12.04 -14.71
CA LEU A 103 19.91 -11.17 -13.90
C LEU A 103 20.65 -10.13 -14.74
N ASP A 104 20.88 -10.35 -16.03
CA ASP A 104 21.49 -9.37 -16.93
C ASP A 104 20.60 -8.13 -17.14
N THR A 105 19.31 -8.26 -16.88
CA THR A 105 18.33 -7.16 -16.97
C THR A 105 18.11 -6.46 -15.64
N LEU A 106 18.84 -6.82 -14.59
CA LEU A 106 18.68 -6.20 -13.26
C LEU A 106 19.21 -4.76 -13.28
N GLU A 107 18.31 -3.84 -13.17
CA GLU A 107 18.57 -2.41 -13.09
C GLU A 107 18.16 -1.88 -11.71
N VAL A 108 18.97 -0.99 -11.14
CA VAL A 108 18.71 -0.34 -9.86
C VAL A 108 19.03 1.13 -10.00
N ILE A 109 18.02 1.97 -9.80
CA ILE A 109 18.11 3.42 -9.95
C ILE A 109 17.56 4.14 -8.72
N ASN A 110 18.05 5.35 -8.46
CA ASN A 110 17.45 6.21 -7.45
C ASN A 110 16.11 6.75 -7.92
N ILE A 111 15.13 6.76 -7.04
CA ILE A 111 13.86 7.46 -7.24
C ILE A 111 13.97 8.81 -6.55
N THR A 112 13.76 9.88 -7.29
CA THR A 112 13.61 11.23 -6.76
C THR A 112 12.13 11.57 -6.81
N GLU A 113 11.40 11.37 -5.72
CA GLU A 113 10.06 11.93 -5.56
C GLU A 113 10.15 13.37 -5.00
N PHE A 114 9.10 14.15 -5.17
CA PHE A 114 8.98 15.61 -5.02
C PHE A 114 9.46 16.23 -3.68
N LYS A 115 9.90 15.46 -2.71
CA LYS A 115 10.56 15.91 -1.47
C LYS A 115 11.70 14.95 -1.15
N GLU A 116 12.68 15.38 -0.41
CA GLU A 116 13.96 14.78 0.02
C GLU A 116 14.00 13.25 0.33
N TYR A 117 12.95 12.49 0.01
CA TYR A 117 12.88 11.04 0.15
C TYR A 117 13.46 10.36 -1.08
N HIS A 118 14.71 9.98 -0.95
CA HIS A 118 15.40 9.21 -1.97
C HIS A 118 15.11 7.73 -1.74
N GLY A 119 14.29 7.16 -2.60
CA GLY A 119 14.08 5.72 -2.67
C GLY A 119 14.96 5.08 -3.75
N VAL A 120 14.89 3.78 -3.84
CA VAL A 120 15.54 2.99 -4.89
C VAL A 120 14.51 2.16 -5.62
N LYS A 121 14.55 2.20 -6.95
CA LYS A 121 13.75 1.33 -7.81
C LYS A 121 14.61 0.20 -8.35
N VAL A 122 14.14 -1.02 -8.15
CA VAL A 122 14.72 -2.25 -8.70
C VAL A 122 13.80 -2.76 -9.80
N SER A 123 14.34 -3.00 -10.98
CA SER A 123 13.60 -3.53 -12.13
C SER A 123 14.30 -4.74 -12.70
N ILE A 124 13.54 -5.77 -13.07
CA ILE A 124 14.08 -6.99 -13.67
C ILE A 124 13.05 -7.64 -14.60
N MET A 125 13.52 -8.36 -15.59
CA MET A 125 12.67 -9.18 -16.46
C MET A 125 12.66 -10.63 -15.99
N ALA A 126 11.48 -11.13 -15.64
CA ALA A 126 11.24 -12.53 -15.40
C ALA A 126 10.64 -13.20 -16.64
N TYR A 127 10.82 -14.51 -16.73
CA TYR A 127 10.34 -15.34 -17.83
C TYR A 127 9.60 -16.57 -17.31
N LEU A 128 8.37 -16.74 -17.77
CA LEU A 128 7.65 -17.98 -17.65
C LEU A 128 7.68 -18.67 -19.03
N ASP A 129 8.64 -19.55 -19.26
CA ASP A 129 9.06 -20.03 -20.59
C ASP A 129 9.42 -18.83 -21.49
N LYS A 130 8.71 -18.58 -22.59
CA LYS A 130 8.92 -17.44 -23.53
C LYS A 130 8.15 -16.19 -23.14
N THR A 131 7.28 -16.26 -22.12
CA THR A 131 6.46 -15.12 -21.71
C THR A 131 7.25 -14.19 -20.79
N LYS A 132 7.42 -12.93 -21.20
CA LYS A 132 8.10 -11.88 -20.45
C LYS A 132 7.16 -11.31 -19.36
N ILE A 133 7.66 -11.18 -18.16
CA ILE A 133 6.96 -10.60 -17.00
C ILE A 133 7.89 -9.55 -16.39
N PRO A 134 7.62 -8.25 -16.59
CA PRO A 134 8.40 -7.21 -15.92
C PRO A 134 8.06 -7.21 -14.42
N VAL A 135 9.08 -7.14 -13.58
CA VAL A 135 8.95 -7.01 -12.13
C VAL A 135 9.62 -5.72 -11.70
N SER A 136 8.92 -4.94 -10.88
CA SER A 136 9.41 -3.70 -10.28
C SER A 136 9.24 -3.74 -8.77
N VAL A 137 10.25 -3.26 -8.05
CA VAL A 137 10.25 -3.12 -6.60
C VAL A 137 10.71 -1.70 -6.26
N ASP A 138 9.84 -0.95 -5.60
CA ASP A 138 10.14 0.39 -5.11
C ASP A 138 10.48 0.30 -3.61
N ILE A 139 11.62 0.82 -3.22
CA ILE A 139 12.18 0.66 -1.87
C ILE A 139 12.34 2.03 -1.23
N GLY A 140 11.59 2.27 -0.17
CA GLY A 140 11.72 3.43 0.70
C GLY A 140 12.67 3.17 1.86
N PHE A 141 13.15 4.25 2.46
CA PHE A 141 14.08 4.23 3.61
C PHE A 141 13.63 5.22 4.67
N GLY A 142 13.76 4.85 5.92
CA GLY A 142 13.59 5.75 7.07
C GLY A 142 12.17 6.13 7.42
N ASP A 143 11.14 5.56 6.80
CA ASP A 143 9.75 5.72 7.24
C ASP A 143 9.55 5.06 8.62
N VAL A 144 8.58 5.57 9.37
CA VAL A 144 8.23 5.08 10.70
C VAL A 144 7.10 4.06 10.58
N ILE A 145 7.19 2.98 11.36
CA ILE A 145 6.12 1.99 11.51
C ILE A 145 5.61 2.06 12.94
N TYR A 146 4.29 2.13 13.12
CA TYR A 146 3.65 2.15 14.44
C TYR A 146 2.45 1.17 14.48
N PRO A 147 2.22 0.44 15.58
CA PRO A 147 3.15 0.30 16.73
C PRO A 147 4.42 -0.45 16.36
N GLU A 148 4.31 -1.44 15.48
CA GLU A 148 5.38 -2.25 14.93
C GLU A 148 4.95 -2.88 13.61
N ARG A 149 5.87 -3.50 12.90
CA ARG A 149 5.58 -4.31 11.72
C ARG A 149 4.86 -5.59 12.12
N VAL A 150 4.00 -6.09 11.26
CA VAL A 150 3.20 -7.29 11.50
C VAL A 150 3.67 -8.45 10.64
N ASP A 151 3.57 -9.67 11.18
CA ASP A 151 3.76 -10.88 10.39
C ASP A 151 2.58 -11.06 9.43
N MET A 152 2.87 -11.28 8.15
CA MET A 152 1.86 -11.46 7.12
C MET A 152 2.14 -12.70 6.28
N VAL A 153 1.10 -13.48 6.05
CA VAL A 153 1.09 -14.54 5.05
C VAL A 153 0.51 -13.97 3.76
N PHE A 154 1.33 -13.90 2.71
CA PHE A 154 0.91 -13.33 1.44
C PHE A 154 0.04 -14.34 0.66
N PRO A 155 -1.12 -13.96 0.12
CA PRO A 155 -2.01 -14.86 -0.60
C PRO A 155 -1.37 -15.35 -1.91
N THR A 156 -1.60 -16.62 -2.25
CA THR A 156 -1.03 -17.23 -3.46
C THR A 156 -2.09 -17.47 -4.52
N LEU A 157 -1.74 -17.20 -5.78
CA LEU A 157 -2.64 -17.37 -6.93
C LEU A 157 -2.93 -18.82 -7.26
N LEU A 158 -1.96 -19.70 -7.06
CA LEU A 158 -2.01 -21.09 -7.49
C LEU A 158 -1.92 -22.10 -6.35
N GLY A 159 -2.07 -21.67 -5.09
CA GLY A 159 -1.94 -22.54 -3.92
C GLY A 159 -0.53 -23.11 -3.73
N MET A 160 0.49 -22.39 -4.19
CA MET A 160 1.89 -22.68 -3.91
C MET A 160 2.24 -22.30 -2.47
N GLU A 161 3.45 -22.63 -2.03
CA GLU A 161 3.94 -22.18 -0.72
C GLU A 161 3.84 -20.66 -0.60
N ALA A 162 3.19 -20.23 0.48
CA ALA A 162 2.87 -18.82 0.70
C ALA A 162 4.06 -18.06 1.30
N PRO A 163 4.39 -16.88 0.78
CA PRO A 163 5.40 -16.02 1.39
C PRO A 163 4.99 -15.61 2.81
N LYS A 164 5.95 -15.69 3.74
CA LYS A 164 5.82 -15.11 5.09
C LYS A 164 6.74 -13.90 5.17
N ILE A 165 6.18 -12.73 5.33
CA ILE A 165 6.92 -11.47 5.25
C ILE A 165 6.40 -10.48 6.30
N PHE A 166 7.26 -9.61 6.79
CA PHE A 166 6.83 -8.47 7.58
C PHE A 166 6.09 -7.45 6.72
N ALA A 167 5.05 -6.86 7.27
CA ALA A 167 4.22 -5.87 6.61
C ALA A 167 3.90 -4.69 7.54
N TYR A 168 3.41 -3.61 6.98
CA TYR A 168 2.88 -2.49 7.75
C TYR A 168 1.69 -2.89 8.61
N SER A 169 1.50 -2.18 9.72
CA SER A 169 0.21 -2.15 10.40
C SER A 169 -0.80 -1.35 9.58
N VAL A 170 -2.09 -1.60 9.81
CA VAL A 170 -3.18 -0.87 9.16
C VAL A 170 -3.07 0.63 9.42
N VAL A 171 -2.78 1.03 10.67
CA VAL A 171 -2.67 2.45 11.05
C VAL A 171 -1.46 3.14 10.40
N THR A 172 -0.34 2.45 10.23
CA THR A 172 0.81 2.98 9.47
C THR A 172 0.45 3.22 8.00
N ALA A 173 -0.27 2.28 7.38
CA ALA A 173 -0.71 2.43 5.99
C ALA A 173 -1.67 3.63 5.81
N ILE A 174 -2.59 3.84 6.75
CA ILE A 174 -3.46 5.03 6.75
C ILE A 174 -2.63 6.31 6.90
N ALA A 175 -1.72 6.34 7.89
CA ALA A 175 -0.90 7.52 8.18
C ALA A 175 -0.04 7.96 6.99
N GLU A 176 0.63 7.03 6.29
CA GLU A 176 1.41 7.36 5.09
C GLU A 176 0.55 7.90 3.94
N LYS A 177 -0.62 7.30 3.72
CA LYS A 177 -1.53 7.76 2.67
C LYS A 177 -2.15 9.11 2.99
N PHE A 178 -2.48 9.32 4.26
CA PHE A 178 -2.97 10.60 4.76
C PHE A 178 -1.91 11.69 4.56
N GLU A 179 -0.69 11.46 5.03
CA GLU A 179 0.40 12.42 4.85
C GLU A 179 0.63 12.72 3.36
N ALA A 180 0.65 11.70 2.50
CA ALA A 180 0.88 11.88 1.08
C ALA A 180 -0.17 12.78 0.42
N PHE A 181 -1.44 12.70 0.80
CA PHE A 181 -2.42 13.62 0.21
C PHE A 181 -2.42 15.02 0.86
N VAL A 182 -2.02 15.15 2.11
CA VAL A 182 -1.85 16.47 2.75
C VAL A 182 -0.66 17.19 2.14
N SER A 183 0.50 16.53 2.06
CA SER A 183 1.72 17.14 1.52
C SER A 183 1.61 17.56 0.05
N LEU A 184 0.78 16.89 -0.75
CA LEU A 184 0.52 17.23 -2.15
C LEU A 184 -0.51 18.37 -2.31
N GLY A 185 -1.37 18.60 -1.34
CA GLY A 185 -2.37 19.67 -1.34
C GLY A 185 -3.17 19.74 -2.65
N LEU A 186 -3.30 20.93 -3.23
CA LEU A 186 -4.09 21.18 -4.45
C LEU A 186 -3.59 20.43 -5.69
N VAL A 187 -2.31 20.11 -5.79
CA VAL A 187 -1.74 19.39 -6.97
C VAL A 187 -1.94 17.88 -6.88
N ASN A 188 -2.58 17.40 -5.81
CA ASN A 188 -2.79 15.99 -5.58
C ASN A 188 -3.63 15.35 -6.70
N SER A 189 -3.05 14.35 -7.34
CA SER A 189 -3.70 13.48 -8.33
C SER A 189 -3.70 12.00 -7.90
N ARG A 190 -3.30 11.71 -6.66
CA ARG A 190 -3.15 10.35 -6.11
C ARG A 190 -4.48 9.82 -5.56
N TYR A 191 -5.53 9.79 -6.37
CA TYR A 191 -6.85 9.27 -6.00
C TYR A 191 -6.83 7.86 -5.41
N LYS A 192 -5.76 7.10 -5.68
CA LYS A 192 -5.53 5.80 -5.06
C LYS A 192 -5.45 5.86 -3.53
N ASP A 193 -4.87 6.92 -2.97
CA ASP A 193 -4.67 7.03 -1.52
C ASP A 193 -5.99 7.32 -0.80
N PHE A 194 -6.86 8.15 -1.37
CA PHE A 194 -8.22 8.35 -0.86
C PHE A 194 -9.03 7.04 -0.91
N TYR A 195 -8.99 6.34 -2.03
CA TYR A 195 -9.68 5.06 -2.19
C TYR A 195 -9.17 4.00 -1.20
N ASP A 196 -7.86 3.92 -1.02
CA ASP A 196 -7.23 2.95 -0.13
C ASP A 196 -7.64 3.18 1.34
N ILE A 197 -7.62 4.45 1.84
CA ILE A 197 -8.08 4.79 3.19
C ILE A 197 -9.55 4.45 3.35
N TYR A 198 -10.39 4.83 2.37
CA TYR A 198 -11.81 4.55 2.38
C TYR A 198 -12.10 3.05 2.52
N ILE A 199 -11.45 2.19 1.71
CA ILE A 199 -11.65 0.74 1.77
C ILE A 199 -11.15 0.16 3.11
N ILE A 200 -10.05 0.67 3.66
CA ILE A 200 -9.58 0.26 4.99
C ILE A 200 -10.64 0.61 6.05
N ALA A 201 -11.17 1.83 6.03
CA ALA A 201 -12.19 2.27 6.97
C ALA A 201 -13.48 1.43 6.94
N LEU A 202 -13.84 0.89 5.76
CA LEU A 202 -14.99 -0.03 5.60
C LEU A 202 -14.72 -1.46 6.07
N LYS A 203 -13.48 -1.86 6.23
CA LYS A 203 -13.14 -3.28 6.43
C LYS A 203 -12.51 -3.58 7.79
N TYR A 204 -11.98 -2.56 8.46
CA TYR A 204 -11.24 -2.73 9.71
C TYR A 204 -11.77 -1.82 10.80
N ASP A 205 -11.91 -2.39 11.99
CA ASP A 205 -12.03 -1.61 13.21
C ASP A 205 -10.64 -1.05 13.54
N ILE A 206 -10.56 0.21 14.01
CA ILE A 206 -9.29 0.92 14.16
C ILE A 206 -9.23 1.54 15.54
N ASN A 207 -8.17 1.23 16.29
CA ASN A 207 -7.91 1.89 17.56
C ASN A 207 -7.42 3.32 17.32
N GLY A 208 -8.12 4.29 17.88
CA GLY A 208 -7.90 5.71 17.65
C GLY A 208 -6.58 6.21 18.21
N ASN A 209 -6.17 5.75 19.39
CA ASN A 209 -4.87 6.10 19.97
C ASN A 209 -3.72 5.62 19.08
N SER A 210 -3.82 4.38 18.58
CA SER A 210 -2.82 3.83 17.66
C SER A 210 -2.77 4.61 16.34
N LEU A 211 -3.92 5.00 15.77
CA LEU A 211 -3.96 5.81 14.56
C LEU A 211 -3.36 7.20 14.80
N GLN A 212 -3.70 7.85 15.92
CA GLN A 212 -3.14 9.15 16.29
C GLN A 212 -1.62 9.12 16.37
N HIS A 213 -1.05 8.11 17.03
CA HIS A 213 0.40 7.96 17.14
C HIS A 213 1.06 7.72 15.78
N ALA A 214 0.49 6.84 14.95
CA ALA A 214 1.00 6.58 13.61
C ALA A 214 1.00 7.85 12.75
N VAL A 215 -0.10 8.62 12.75
CA VAL A 215 -0.23 9.88 12.02
C VAL A 215 0.79 10.90 12.54
N LYS A 216 0.85 11.14 13.85
CA LYS A 216 1.79 12.10 14.45
C LYS A 216 3.26 11.77 14.11
N GLN A 217 3.65 10.50 14.20
CA GLN A 217 5.02 10.07 13.89
C GLN A 217 5.34 10.21 12.40
N THR A 218 4.41 9.82 11.51
CA THR A 218 4.62 9.93 10.06
C THR A 218 4.76 11.38 9.62
N PHE A 219 3.87 12.27 10.09
CA PHE A 219 3.91 13.71 9.76
C PHE A 219 5.19 14.37 10.29
N ASN A 220 5.55 14.09 11.55
CA ASN A 220 6.80 14.60 12.13
C ASN A 220 8.02 14.12 11.34
N ARG A 221 8.06 12.84 10.96
CA ARG A 221 9.17 12.27 10.18
C ARG A 221 9.33 12.90 8.81
N ARG A 222 8.22 13.28 8.18
CA ARG A 222 8.18 13.87 6.83
C ARG A 222 8.09 15.40 6.85
N ALA A 223 8.20 16.02 8.03
CA ALA A 223 8.07 17.47 8.23
C ALA A 223 6.83 18.05 7.54
N THR A 224 5.71 17.33 7.59
CA THR A 224 4.42 17.78 7.06
C THR A 224 3.60 18.38 8.19
N ASP A 225 2.98 19.53 7.94
CA ASP A 225 2.16 20.26 8.89
C ASP A 225 0.71 19.76 8.89
N PHE A 226 0.01 20.00 10.01
CA PHE A 226 -1.42 19.72 10.16
C PHE A 226 -2.30 20.97 9.93
N GLU A 227 -1.73 22.16 9.65
CA GLU A 227 -2.48 23.41 9.67
C GLU A 227 -3.51 23.49 8.54
N ASP A 228 -3.11 23.24 7.30
CA ASP A 228 -3.97 23.36 6.12
C ASP A 228 -4.18 22.02 5.38
N ILE A 229 -5.23 21.32 5.74
CA ILE A 229 -5.59 20.07 5.05
C ILE A 229 -6.59 20.37 3.94
N VAL A 230 -6.12 21.00 2.88
CA VAL A 230 -6.92 21.43 1.72
C VAL A 230 -7.84 20.34 1.14
N ALA A 231 -7.46 19.07 1.32
CA ALA A 231 -8.29 17.94 0.86
C ALA A 231 -9.62 17.82 1.62
N PHE A 232 -9.75 18.46 2.78
CA PHE A 232 -10.99 18.48 3.57
C PHE A 232 -11.89 19.69 3.25
N ASP A 233 -11.43 20.62 2.41
CA ASP A 233 -12.22 21.79 2.01
C ASP A 233 -13.34 21.38 1.05
N GLU A 234 -14.50 22.01 1.22
CA GLU A 234 -15.63 21.75 0.33
C GLU A 234 -15.28 22.04 -1.14
N GLU A 235 -14.56 23.12 -1.41
CA GLU A 235 -14.11 23.50 -2.76
C GLU A 235 -13.25 22.41 -3.42
N PHE A 236 -12.38 21.74 -2.64
CA PHE A 236 -11.58 20.62 -3.13
C PHE A 236 -12.48 19.43 -3.51
N ILE A 237 -13.47 19.14 -2.66
CA ILE A 237 -14.33 17.96 -2.81
C ILE A 237 -15.30 18.10 -3.98
N ILE A 238 -15.87 19.31 -4.17
CA ILE A 238 -16.88 19.55 -5.22
C ILE A 238 -16.29 19.95 -6.58
N ASP A 239 -14.98 20.16 -6.68
CA ASP A 239 -14.30 20.57 -7.92
C ASP A 239 -14.66 19.63 -9.09
N PRO A 240 -15.24 20.13 -10.20
CA PRO A 240 -15.73 19.30 -11.29
C PRO A 240 -14.62 18.51 -11.98
N LEU A 241 -13.40 19.05 -12.05
CA LEU A 241 -12.25 18.38 -12.67
C LEU A 241 -11.79 17.20 -11.81
N ARG A 242 -11.77 17.36 -10.48
CA ARG A 242 -11.45 16.29 -9.54
C ARG A 242 -12.50 15.19 -9.57
N GLN A 243 -13.77 15.55 -9.59
CA GLN A 243 -14.88 14.60 -9.75
C GLN A 243 -14.74 13.78 -11.03
N SER A 244 -14.42 14.43 -12.15
CA SER A 244 -14.20 13.76 -13.44
C SER A 244 -13.00 12.81 -13.39
N ARG A 245 -11.88 13.24 -12.81
CA ARG A 245 -10.68 12.41 -12.65
C ARG A 245 -10.91 11.23 -11.70
N TRP A 246 -11.63 11.43 -10.61
CA TRP A 246 -12.05 10.37 -9.70
C TRP A 246 -12.89 9.33 -10.43
N ASN A 247 -13.91 9.74 -11.17
CA ASN A 247 -14.76 8.84 -11.93
C ASN A 247 -13.95 8.03 -12.96
N ALA A 248 -12.98 8.66 -13.63
CA ALA A 248 -12.06 7.99 -14.55
C ALA A 248 -11.17 6.95 -13.82
N PHE A 249 -10.67 7.30 -12.63
CA PHE A 249 -9.90 6.39 -11.78
C PHE A 249 -10.73 5.17 -11.37
N ILE A 250 -11.93 5.35 -10.83
CA ILE A 250 -12.85 4.27 -10.43
C ILE A 250 -13.19 3.36 -11.62
N LYS A 251 -13.51 3.94 -12.78
CA LYS A 251 -13.81 3.18 -14.01
C LYS A 251 -12.61 2.36 -14.49
N LYS A 252 -11.42 2.97 -14.53
CA LYS A 252 -10.18 2.31 -14.99
C LYS A 252 -9.78 1.14 -14.10
N LYS A 253 -9.99 1.25 -12.80
CA LYS A 253 -9.54 0.26 -11.81
C LYS A 253 -10.55 -0.88 -11.61
N LYS A 254 -11.70 -0.88 -12.28
CA LYS A 254 -12.80 -1.83 -12.02
C LYS A 254 -13.08 -1.94 -10.52
N ALA A 255 -13.09 -0.79 -9.84
CA ALA A 255 -13.19 -0.72 -8.40
C ALA A 255 -14.40 -1.53 -7.92
N MET A 256 -14.23 -2.26 -6.81
CA MET A 256 -15.29 -3.09 -6.21
C MET A 256 -16.55 -2.28 -5.91
N MET A 257 -16.40 -1.00 -5.65
CA MET A 257 -17.50 -0.09 -5.34
C MET A 257 -17.46 1.14 -6.25
N LYS A 258 -18.58 1.42 -6.89
CA LYS A 258 -18.81 2.67 -7.62
C LYS A 258 -19.27 3.72 -6.61
N ILE A 259 -18.34 4.45 -6.03
CA ILE A 259 -18.62 5.51 -5.06
C ILE A 259 -18.12 6.86 -5.57
N GLY A 260 -18.83 7.93 -5.26
CA GLY A 260 -18.43 9.30 -5.56
C GLY A 260 -17.26 9.78 -4.70
N LEU A 261 -16.50 10.77 -5.21
CA LEU A 261 -15.44 11.39 -4.41
C LEU A 261 -15.99 12.00 -3.13
N LYS A 262 -17.14 12.68 -3.20
CA LYS A 262 -17.78 13.30 -2.03
C LYS A 262 -18.05 12.29 -0.92
N ASP A 263 -18.71 11.17 -1.24
CA ASP A 263 -19.05 10.15 -0.24
C ASP A 263 -17.79 9.49 0.33
N THR A 264 -16.78 9.27 -0.53
CA THR A 264 -15.46 8.77 -0.11
C THR A 264 -14.83 9.73 0.91
N MET A 265 -14.82 11.03 0.60
CA MET A 265 -14.20 12.04 1.48
C MET A 265 -14.97 12.21 2.79
N LEU A 266 -16.29 12.08 2.81
CA LEU A 266 -17.07 12.13 4.05
C LEU A 266 -16.62 11.04 5.04
N VAL A 267 -16.40 9.81 4.58
CA VAL A 267 -15.90 8.73 5.45
C VAL A 267 -14.48 8.99 5.91
N ILE A 268 -13.61 9.48 5.02
CA ILE A 268 -12.22 9.81 5.36
C ILE A 268 -12.16 10.94 6.39
N MET A 269 -13.00 11.96 6.24
CA MET A 269 -13.10 13.09 7.17
C MET A 269 -13.63 12.63 8.54
N GLU A 270 -14.66 11.78 8.57
CA GLU A 270 -15.17 11.20 9.83
C GLU A 270 -14.10 10.40 10.56
N LEU A 271 -13.27 9.66 9.83
CA LEU A 271 -12.15 8.90 10.39
C LEU A 271 -11.02 9.81 10.89
N LEU A 272 -10.61 10.82 10.11
CA LEU A 272 -9.34 11.52 10.33
C LEU A 272 -9.47 12.87 11.05
N ILE A 273 -10.58 13.60 10.95
CA ILE A 273 -10.74 14.92 11.59
C ILE A 273 -10.62 14.83 13.11
N PRO A 274 -11.27 13.86 13.81
CA PRO A 274 -11.10 13.74 15.26
C PRO A 274 -9.65 13.47 15.67
N ILE A 275 -8.93 12.67 14.90
CA ILE A 275 -7.50 12.39 15.12
C ILE A 275 -6.66 13.65 14.97
N VAL A 276 -6.87 14.41 13.89
CA VAL A 276 -6.15 15.68 13.65
C VAL A 276 -6.43 16.71 14.75
N ASN A 277 -7.68 16.83 15.17
CA ASN A 277 -8.06 17.76 16.23
C ASN A 277 -7.40 17.41 17.56
N ALA A 278 -7.39 16.11 17.92
CA ALA A 278 -6.69 15.65 19.12
C ALA A 278 -5.18 15.94 19.06
N ILE A 279 -4.55 15.77 17.88
CA ILE A 279 -3.12 16.10 17.69
C ILE A 279 -2.89 17.61 17.85
N ARG A 280 -3.71 18.45 17.23
CA ARG A 280 -3.61 19.92 17.30
C ARG A 280 -3.78 20.44 18.73
N ASN A 281 -4.70 19.84 19.47
CA ASN A 281 -4.97 20.20 20.87
C ASN A 281 -3.97 19.57 21.86
N ASN A 282 -3.07 18.73 21.39
CA ASN A 282 -2.17 17.91 22.22
C ASN A 282 -2.92 17.05 23.25
N GLU A 283 -4.05 16.47 22.83
CA GLU A 283 -4.90 15.56 23.58
C GLU A 283 -4.71 14.12 23.08
N GLU A 284 -5.00 13.12 23.94
CA GLU A 284 -5.05 11.73 23.54
C GLU A 284 -6.44 11.35 23.03
N PHE A 285 -6.50 10.59 21.94
CA PHE A 285 -7.75 10.14 21.35
C PHE A 285 -8.01 8.66 21.67
N HIS A 286 -9.03 8.38 22.48
CA HIS A 286 -9.38 7.06 22.98
C HIS A 286 -10.63 6.45 22.31
N GLY A 287 -10.87 6.74 21.06
CA GLY A 287 -11.99 6.16 20.30
C GLY A 287 -11.64 4.83 19.63
N GLU A 288 -12.65 3.99 19.39
CA GLU A 288 -12.58 2.82 18.52
C GLU A 288 -13.44 3.08 17.27
N TRP A 289 -12.82 3.01 16.09
CA TRP A 289 -13.55 3.10 14.82
C TRP A 289 -14.29 1.80 14.56
N MET A 290 -15.60 1.90 14.41
CA MET A 290 -16.46 0.76 14.08
C MET A 290 -16.77 0.74 12.58
N LYS A 291 -16.17 -0.19 11.86
CA LYS A 291 -16.30 -0.32 10.40
C LYS A 291 -17.76 -0.48 9.91
N ASP A 292 -18.59 -1.13 10.72
CA ASP A 292 -19.99 -1.42 10.36
C ASP A 292 -20.89 -0.18 10.53
N GLU A 293 -20.48 0.80 11.33
CA GLU A 293 -21.21 2.05 11.58
C GLU A 293 -20.53 3.25 10.91
N LEU A 294 -19.28 3.13 10.52
CA LEU A 294 -18.40 4.20 9.99
C LEU A 294 -18.32 5.39 10.95
N LYS A 295 -18.17 5.10 12.24
CA LYS A 295 -18.11 6.09 13.32
C LYS A 295 -17.14 5.68 14.41
N TRP A 296 -16.68 6.69 15.13
CA TRP A 296 -15.92 6.51 16.36
C TRP A 296 -16.85 6.23 17.55
N HIS A 297 -16.54 5.19 18.31
CA HIS A 297 -17.11 4.96 19.64
C HIS A 297 -16.09 5.40 20.68
N CYS A 298 -16.39 6.46 21.41
CA CYS A 298 -15.60 6.91 22.55
C CYS A 298 -16.20 6.32 23.83
N GLY A 299 -15.37 5.67 24.66
CA GLY A 299 -15.80 5.19 25.99
C GLY A 299 -16.33 6.33 26.87
N GLN A 300 -17.18 6.01 27.84
CA GLN A 300 -17.88 6.98 28.67
C GLN A 300 -17.00 7.89 29.57
N ASP A 301 -15.68 7.72 29.56
CA ASP A 301 -14.74 8.50 30.40
C ASP A 301 -14.24 9.80 29.74
N GLY A 302 -14.75 10.18 28.56
CA GLY A 302 -14.37 11.38 27.85
C GLY A 302 -15.57 12.13 27.24
N GLN A 303 -16.53 12.59 28.09
CA GLN A 303 -17.53 13.56 27.66
C GLN A 303 -16.86 14.91 27.38
N THR A 304 -16.38 15.12 26.16
CA THR A 304 -16.28 16.48 25.62
C THR A 304 -17.64 16.79 25.01
N THR A 305 -18.52 17.38 25.82
CA THR A 305 -19.78 17.98 25.35
C THR A 305 -19.44 19.12 24.42
N PHE A 306 -19.63 18.92 23.12
CA PHE A 306 -19.77 20.04 22.19
C PHE A 306 -21.15 20.65 22.47
N THR A 307 -21.17 21.76 23.18
CA THR A 307 -22.32 22.67 23.22
C THR A 307 -22.31 23.48 21.95
N ASP A 308 -23.47 23.59 21.33
CA ASP A 308 -23.86 24.33 20.12
C ASP A 308 -23.23 25.70 19.94
#